data_c25c32006b2bba7a56fb0729fddc3cd7
#
_entry.id   c25c32006b2bba7a56fb0729fddc3cd7
#
_cell.length_a   1.000
_cell.length_b   1.000
_cell.length_c   1.000
_cell.angle_alpha   90.00
_cell.angle_beta   90.00
_cell.angle_gamma   90.00
#
_symmetry.space_group_name_H-M   'P 1'
#
loop_
_entity.id
_entity.type
_entity.pdbx_description
1 polymer ?
#
loop_
_entity_poly.entity_id
_entity_poly.type
_entity_poly.pdbx_seq_one_letter_code
_entity_poly.pdbx_strand_id
1 'polypeptide(L)'
;MSEKQSNRRGFLKTSAGALAATSVLTGTSKASVPAGPSANLRIGFIGPGGRGFGAHVKRMTKLQVEGEKIELVAVCDVYNKHAERAAKYIKKETGFEPKQYEDYIEMLEKEDLDAVCIGTPDHWHAKQTIECLGRGLHVYCEKPMTKTVNEAIEVLRAWQKSGKVMQVGVQ
;
A
#
# COMPACT_ATOMS: atom_id res chain seq x y z
N MET A 1 21.14 16.51 46.19
CA MET A 1 20.57 16.99 44.90
C MET A 1 19.68 15.90 44.38
N SER A 2 18.36 16.14 44.38
CA SER A 2 17.33 15.14 44.06
C SER A 2 16.91 15.30 42.59
N GLU A 3 17.14 14.28 41.75
CA GLU A 3 16.66 14.24 40.38
C GLU A 3 15.13 13.98 40.38
N LYS A 4 14.40 14.96 39.88
CA LYS A 4 12.96 14.82 39.60
C LYS A 4 12.78 13.99 38.34
N GLN A 5 12.37 12.74 38.47
CA GLN A 5 11.87 11.92 37.35
C GLN A 5 10.58 12.54 36.78
N SER A 6 10.64 12.97 35.52
CA SER A 6 9.49 13.43 34.74
C SER A 6 8.65 12.23 34.34
N ASN A 7 7.39 12.16 34.79
CA ASN A 7 6.48 11.09 34.41
C ASN A 7 5.66 11.48 33.15
N ARG A 8 5.14 10.46 32.43
CA ARG A 8 4.38 10.60 31.17
C ARG A 8 3.18 11.55 31.26
N ARG A 9 2.60 11.77 32.43
CA ARG A 9 1.49 12.72 32.63
C ARG A 9 1.95 14.18 32.65
N GLY A 10 3.21 14.46 33.03
CA GLY A 10 3.78 15.82 33.00
C GLY A 10 4.04 16.29 31.57
N PHE A 11 4.48 15.38 30.69
CA PHE A 11 4.78 15.69 29.29
C PHE A 11 3.54 16.11 28.48
N LEU A 12 2.38 15.49 28.76
CA LEU A 12 1.12 15.80 28.05
C LEU A 12 0.46 17.12 28.46
N LYS A 13 0.86 17.71 29.58
CA LYS A 13 0.30 19.00 30.04
C LYS A 13 1.07 20.22 29.53
N THR A 14 2.30 20.05 29.03
CA THR A 14 3.14 21.14 28.52
C THR A 14 3.04 21.35 27.02
N SER A 15 2.40 20.45 26.26
CA SER A 15 2.25 20.55 24.81
C SER A 15 0.96 21.23 24.32
N ALA A 16 0.12 21.74 25.23
CA ALA A 16 -1.16 22.38 24.89
C ALA A 16 -1.10 23.92 24.76
N GLY A 17 0.07 24.52 24.69
CA GLY A 17 0.19 25.98 24.76
C GLY A 17 1.19 26.62 23.80
N ALA A 18 1.20 26.27 22.51
CA ALA A 18 1.94 27.03 21.50
C ALA A 18 1.38 26.77 20.08
N LEU A 19 0.21 27.33 19.80
CA LEU A 19 -0.32 27.49 18.44
C LEU A 19 -0.80 28.91 18.25
N ALA A 20 0.14 29.80 17.86
CA ALA A 20 -0.20 31.07 17.23
C ALA A 20 0.86 31.45 16.21
N ALA A 21 0.43 31.46 14.96
CA ALA A 21 0.90 32.28 13.85
C ALA A 21 2.30 31.97 13.25
N THR A 22 2.30 31.31 12.08
CA THR A 22 2.90 31.89 10.85
C THR A 22 2.26 31.25 9.62
N SER A 23 1.53 32.05 8.88
CA SER A 23 1.02 31.79 7.55
C SER A 23 2.14 31.94 6.51
N VAL A 24 1.93 31.22 5.38
CA VAL A 24 2.54 31.35 4.05
C VAL A 24 3.72 30.45 3.78
N LEU A 25 3.44 29.34 3.06
CA LEU A 25 4.04 29.05 1.76
C LEU A 25 3.29 27.90 1.10
N THR A 26 2.68 28.21 -0.03
CA THR A 26 1.94 27.33 -0.91
C THR A 26 2.84 26.25 -1.51
N GLY A 27 2.70 25.05 -1.02
CA GLY A 27 3.17 23.83 -1.67
C GLY A 27 2.13 22.77 -1.37
N THR A 28 1.29 22.44 -2.36
CA THR A 28 0.26 21.41 -2.23
C THR A 28 0.87 20.01 -2.25
N SER A 29 1.60 19.66 -1.21
CA SER A 29 1.76 18.26 -0.87
C SER A 29 0.50 17.86 -0.07
N LYS A 30 -0.36 17.04 -0.66
CA LYS A 30 -1.40 16.32 0.10
C LYS A 30 -0.69 15.50 1.16
N ALA A 31 -0.50 16.07 2.33
CA ALA A 31 -0.20 15.29 3.52
C ALA A 31 -1.44 14.42 3.75
N SER A 32 -1.34 13.13 3.43
CA SER A 32 -2.34 12.16 3.82
C SER A 32 -2.41 12.16 5.34
N VAL A 33 -3.52 12.66 5.87
CA VAL A 33 -3.85 12.50 7.29
C VAL A 33 -3.85 11.00 7.54
N PRO A 34 -3.10 10.48 8.53
CA PRO A 34 -3.19 9.06 8.86
C PRO A 34 -4.65 8.77 9.18
N ALA A 35 -5.28 7.91 8.39
CA ALA A 35 -6.62 7.45 8.68
C ALA A 35 -6.61 6.86 10.10
N GLY A 36 -7.55 7.30 10.96
CA GLY A 36 -7.67 6.80 12.31
C GLY A 36 -7.90 5.28 12.32
N PRO A 37 -7.78 4.60 13.47
CA PRO A 37 -7.79 3.12 13.57
C PRO A 37 -9.10 2.42 13.11
N SER A 38 -10.00 3.15 12.49
CA SER A 38 -11.32 2.70 12.00
C SER A 38 -11.43 2.66 10.46
N ALA A 39 -10.47 3.20 9.71
CA ALA A 39 -10.52 3.16 8.25
C ALA A 39 -10.10 1.79 7.71
N ASN A 40 -10.76 1.34 6.64
CA ASN A 40 -10.36 0.12 5.93
C ASN A 40 -9.03 0.34 5.21
N LEU A 41 -8.18 -0.69 5.22
CA LEU A 41 -6.93 -0.70 4.47
C LEU A 41 -7.24 -0.80 2.96
N ARG A 42 -6.87 0.22 2.20
CA ARG A 42 -7.17 0.34 0.77
C ARG A 42 -6.10 -0.36 -0.06
N ILE A 43 -6.49 -1.41 -0.77
CA ILE A 43 -5.56 -2.32 -1.47
C ILE A 43 -5.74 -2.23 -2.98
N GLY A 44 -4.62 -2.08 -3.71
CA GLY A 44 -4.52 -2.22 -5.15
C GLY A 44 -3.82 -3.52 -5.56
N PHE A 45 -4.15 -4.03 -6.76
CA PHE A 45 -3.49 -5.20 -7.34
C PHE A 45 -2.77 -4.80 -8.62
N ILE A 46 -1.49 -5.20 -8.75
CA ILE A 46 -0.69 -5.05 -9.96
C ILE A 46 -0.37 -6.45 -10.49
N GLY A 47 -0.85 -6.76 -11.70
CA GLY A 47 -0.70 -8.07 -12.31
C GLY A 47 -1.66 -9.14 -11.76
N PRO A 48 -2.99 -8.91 -11.76
CA PRO A 48 -3.98 -9.90 -11.36
C PRO A 48 -4.17 -11.01 -12.43
N GLY A 49 -3.07 -11.48 -13.02
CA GLY A 49 -3.04 -12.57 -13.99
C GLY A 49 -3.31 -13.94 -13.36
N GLY A 50 -2.53 -14.98 -13.72
CA GLY A 50 -2.72 -16.35 -13.23
C GLY A 50 -2.60 -16.45 -11.72
N ARG A 51 -1.38 -16.24 -11.21
CA ARG A 51 -1.06 -16.31 -9.78
C ARG A 51 -1.70 -15.17 -8.99
N GLY A 52 -1.59 -13.93 -9.48
CA GLY A 52 -2.18 -12.77 -8.84
C GLY A 52 -3.68 -12.94 -8.60
N PHE A 53 -4.42 -13.44 -9.57
CA PHE A 53 -5.85 -13.73 -9.41
C PHE A 53 -6.11 -14.90 -8.46
N GLY A 54 -5.47 -16.05 -8.72
CA GLY A 54 -5.78 -17.30 -8.01
C GLY A 54 -5.45 -17.25 -6.52
N ALA A 55 -4.31 -16.67 -6.17
CA ALA A 55 -3.83 -16.61 -4.79
C ALA A 55 -4.20 -15.30 -4.09
N HIS A 56 -4.03 -14.13 -4.75
CA HIS A 56 -4.15 -12.86 -4.05
C HIS A 56 -5.55 -12.25 -4.16
N VAL A 57 -6.06 -12.03 -5.38
CA VAL A 57 -7.39 -11.43 -5.55
C VAL A 57 -8.44 -12.25 -4.82
N LYS A 58 -8.51 -13.56 -5.06
CA LYS A 58 -9.49 -14.42 -4.39
C LYS A 58 -9.36 -14.42 -2.87
N ARG A 59 -8.12 -14.50 -2.35
CA ARG A 59 -7.90 -14.53 -0.89
C ARG A 59 -8.29 -13.22 -0.24
N MET A 60 -7.88 -12.09 -0.80
CA MET A 60 -8.21 -10.77 -0.27
C MET A 60 -9.71 -10.49 -0.36
N THR A 61 -10.36 -10.86 -1.47
CA THR A 61 -11.81 -10.77 -1.61
C THR A 61 -12.52 -11.55 -0.51
N LYS A 62 -12.07 -12.79 -0.25
CA LYS A 62 -12.63 -13.60 0.83
C LYS A 62 -12.47 -12.93 2.19
N LEU A 63 -11.29 -12.37 2.51
CA LEU A 63 -11.05 -11.65 3.77
C LEU A 63 -11.98 -10.43 3.91
N GLN A 64 -12.18 -9.66 2.85
CA GLN A 64 -13.12 -8.54 2.87
C GLN A 64 -14.56 -9.00 3.15
N VAL A 65 -15.02 -10.10 2.54
CA VAL A 65 -16.34 -10.68 2.78
C VAL A 65 -16.47 -11.23 4.20
N GLU A 66 -15.40 -11.78 4.78
CA GLU A 66 -15.32 -12.26 6.17
C GLU A 66 -15.30 -11.11 7.20
N GLY A 67 -15.27 -9.85 6.74
CA GLY A 67 -15.38 -8.66 7.61
C GLY A 67 -14.04 -8.09 8.06
N GLU A 68 -12.92 -8.51 7.45
CA GLU A 68 -11.64 -7.85 7.68
C GLU A 68 -11.69 -6.40 7.17
N LYS A 69 -11.01 -5.51 7.88
CA LYS A 69 -10.99 -4.06 7.56
C LYS A 69 -10.12 -3.76 6.36
N ILE A 70 -10.49 -4.27 5.20
CA ILE A 70 -9.83 -4.03 3.91
C ILE A 70 -10.83 -3.61 2.85
N GLU A 71 -10.39 -2.87 1.87
CA GLU A 71 -11.15 -2.44 0.70
C GLU A 71 -10.31 -2.64 -0.56
N LEU A 72 -10.82 -3.41 -1.52
CA LEU A 72 -10.12 -3.71 -2.76
C LEU A 72 -10.52 -2.69 -3.82
N VAL A 73 -9.74 -1.62 -3.94
CA VAL A 73 -10.14 -0.40 -4.66
C VAL A 73 -9.70 -0.34 -6.11
N ALA A 74 -8.62 -1.03 -6.49
CA ALA A 74 -8.09 -0.95 -7.85
C ALA A 74 -7.40 -2.24 -8.30
N VAL A 75 -7.45 -2.48 -9.61
CA VAL A 75 -6.74 -3.57 -10.29
C VAL A 75 -6.04 -3.02 -11.53
N CYS A 76 -4.80 -3.44 -11.77
CA CYS A 76 -3.99 -3.01 -12.90
C CYS A 76 -3.33 -4.20 -13.61
N ASP A 77 -3.52 -4.31 -14.91
CA ASP A 77 -2.84 -5.28 -15.77
C ASP A 77 -2.78 -4.76 -17.19
N VAL A 78 -1.62 -4.90 -17.85
CA VAL A 78 -1.44 -4.54 -19.26
C VAL A 78 -2.33 -5.38 -20.22
N TYR A 79 -2.81 -6.52 -19.76
CA TYR A 79 -3.79 -7.34 -20.45
C TYR A 79 -5.18 -7.13 -19.85
N ASN A 80 -5.99 -6.29 -20.46
CA ASN A 80 -7.28 -5.84 -19.95
C ASN A 80 -8.19 -6.96 -19.46
N LYS A 81 -8.17 -8.15 -20.11
CA LYS A 81 -8.98 -9.29 -19.64
C LYS A 81 -8.62 -9.79 -18.26
N HIS A 82 -7.37 -9.61 -17.82
CA HIS A 82 -6.98 -9.93 -16.44
C HIS A 82 -7.58 -8.95 -15.44
N ALA A 83 -7.48 -7.65 -15.72
CA ALA A 83 -8.08 -6.60 -14.89
C ALA A 83 -9.61 -6.75 -14.82
N GLU A 84 -10.28 -6.94 -15.98
CA GLU A 84 -11.73 -7.17 -16.05
C GLU A 84 -12.18 -8.38 -15.23
N ARG A 85 -11.45 -9.53 -15.36
CA ARG A 85 -11.78 -10.74 -14.62
C ARG A 85 -11.68 -10.50 -13.12
N ALA A 86 -10.61 -9.83 -12.67
CA ALA A 86 -10.41 -9.53 -11.26
C ALA A 86 -11.49 -8.57 -10.73
N ALA A 87 -11.78 -7.50 -11.47
CA ALA A 87 -12.82 -6.54 -11.10
C ALA A 87 -14.22 -7.18 -11.03
N LYS A 88 -14.58 -7.98 -12.02
CA LYS A 88 -15.86 -8.71 -12.04
C LYS A 88 -15.98 -9.68 -10.85
N TYR A 89 -14.91 -10.38 -10.52
CA TYR A 89 -14.91 -11.29 -9.37
C TYR A 89 -15.09 -10.54 -8.05
N ILE A 90 -14.31 -9.47 -7.81
CA ILE A 90 -14.43 -8.65 -6.60
C ILE A 90 -15.85 -8.08 -6.50
N LYS A 91 -16.38 -7.49 -7.58
CA LYS A 91 -17.73 -6.93 -7.61
C LYS A 91 -18.80 -7.96 -7.27
N LYS A 92 -18.68 -9.16 -7.84
CA LYS A 92 -19.63 -10.24 -7.58
C LYS A 92 -19.69 -10.64 -6.10
N GLU A 93 -18.53 -10.74 -5.46
CA GLU A 93 -18.42 -11.26 -4.08
C GLU A 93 -18.63 -10.16 -3.01
N THR A 94 -18.23 -8.90 -3.29
CA THR A 94 -18.26 -7.81 -2.32
C THR A 94 -19.34 -6.76 -2.58
N GLY A 95 -19.92 -6.72 -3.79
CA GLY A 95 -20.79 -5.65 -4.25
C GLY A 95 -20.06 -4.38 -4.70
N PHE A 96 -18.76 -4.25 -4.45
CA PHE A 96 -17.95 -3.11 -4.82
C PHE A 96 -17.13 -3.38 -6.10
N GLU A 97 -17.18 -2.45 -7.06
CA GLU A 97 -16.44 -2.56 -8.32
C GLU A 97 -15.12 -1.77 -8.24
N PRO A 98 -13.95 -2.44 -8.19
CA PRO A 98 -12.68 -1.76 -8.20
C PRO A 98 -12.42 -1.09 -9.54
N LYS A 99 -11.70 0.03 -9.52
CA LYS A 99 -11.28 0.71 -10.75
C LYS A 99 -10.22 -0.12 -11.48
N GLN A 100 -10.20 -0.01 -12.81
CA GLN A 100 -9.34 -0.79 -13.67
C GLN A 100 -8.33 0.12 -14.37
N TYR A 101 -7.07 -0.30 -14.41
CA TYR A 101 -5.95 0.43 -15.01
C TYR A 101 -5.12 -0.50 -15.89
N GLU A 102 -4.54 0.05 -16.95
CA GLU A 102 -3.54 -0.61 -17.79
C GLU A 102 -2.12 -0.25 -17.29
N ASP A 103 -1.92 1.00 -16.88
CA ASP A 103 -0.67 1.49 -16.31
C ASP A 103 -0.74 1.56 -14.78
N TYR A 104 0.19 0.88 -14.11
CA TYR A 104 0.27 0.88 -12.66
C TYR A 104 0.69 2.24 -12.08
N ILE A 105 1.46 3.05 -12.80
CA ILE A 105 1.82 4.41 -12.37
C ILE A 105 0.56 5.27 -12.31
N GLU A 106 -0.28 5.20 -13.34
CA GLU A 106 -1.56 5.91 -13.37
C GLU A 106 -2.46 5.48 -12.19
N MET A 107 -2.53 4.18 -11.89
CA MET A 107 -3.26 3.67 -10.72
C MET A 107 -2.72 4.27 -9.42
N LEU A 108 -1.38 4.27 -9.24
CA LEU A 108 -0.73 4.79 -8.04
C LEU A 108 -0.87 6.31 -7.87
N GLU A 109 -1.12 7.04 -8.96
CA GLU A 109 -1.34 8.50 -8.94
C GLU A 109 -2.79 8.88 -8.66
N LYS A 110 -3.73 8.06 -9.15
CA LYS A 110 -5.16 8.38 -9.09
C LYS A 110 -5.87 7.79 -7.88
N GLU A 111 -5.35 6.70 -7.32
CA GLU A 111 -5.98 6.02 -6.20
C GLU A 111 -5.26 6.31 -4.88
N ASP A 112 -6.05 6.53 -3.86
CA ASP A 112 -5.57 6.62 -2.49
C ASP A 112 -5.44 5.20 -1.93
N LEU A 113 -4.21 4.66 -1.95
CA LEU A 113 -3.89 3.30 -1.56
C LEU A 113 -3.04 3.30 -0.28
N ASP A 114 -3.25 2.29 0.55
CA ASP A 114 -2.39 1.98 1.71
C ASP A 114 -1.42 0.84 1.39
N ALA A 115 -1.85 -0.10 0.54
CA ALA A 115 -1.08 -1.29 0.22
C ALA A 115 -1.28 -1.74 -1.23
N VAL A 116 -0.30 -2.48 -1.75
CA VAL A 116 -0.39 -3.14 -3.06
C VAL A 116 0.03 -4.61 -2.99
N CYS A 117 -0.64 -5.43 -3.81
CA CYS A 117 -0.23 -6.79 -4.09
C CYS A 117 0.33 -6.87 -5.51
N ILE A 118 1.60 -7.24 -5.66
CA ILE A 118 2.32 -7.36 -6.93
C ILE A 118 2.39 -8.83 -7.32
N GLY A 119 1.79 -9.18 -8.45
CA GLY A 119 1.75 -10.53 -9.02
C GLY A 119 2.10 -10.58 -10.51
N THR A 120 2.88 -9.61 -10.98
CA THR A 120 3.40 -9.49 -12.35
C THR A 120 4.47 -10.55 -12.66
N PRO A 121 5.00 -10.64 -13.89
CA PRO A 121 6.24 -11.38 -14.16
C PRO A 121 7.43 -10.84 -13.36
N ASP A 122 8.34 -11.74 -13.00
CA ASP A 122 9.43 -11.50 -12.05
C ASP A 122 10.35 -10.31 -12.36
N HIS A 123 10.55 -10.00 -13.64
CA HIS A 123 11.39 -8.88 -14.08
C HIS A 123 10.78 -7.49 -13.79
N TRP A 124 9.52 -7.43 -13.38
CA TRP A 124 8.86 -6.20 -12.93
C TRP A 124 8.86 -6.03 -11.41
N HIS A 125 9.08 -7.11 -10.65
CA HIS A 125 8.90 -7.10 -9.21
C HIS A 125 9.75 -6.04 -8.50
N ALA A 126 11.06 -5.97 -8.78
CA ALA A 126 11.95 -4.99 -8.14
C ALA A 126 11.51 -3.56 -8.42
N LYS A 127 11.31 -3.22 -9.70
CA LYS A 127 10.91 -1.87 -10.13
C LYS A 127 9.59 -1.44 -9.47
N GLN A 128 8.56 -2.28 -9.54
CA GLN A 128 7.25 -1.98 -8.98
C GLN A 128 7.29 -1.88 -7.45
N THR A 129 8.04 -2.76 -6.79
CA THR A 129 8.22 -2.72 -5.33
C THR A 129 8.89 -1.42 -4.88
N ILE A 130 10.00 -1.01 -5.53
CA ILE A 130 10.71 0.22 -5.21
C ILE A 130 9.80 1.44 -5.40
N GLU A 131 9.06 1.50 -6.50
CA GLU A 131 8.11 2.59 -6.78
C GLU A 131 7.02 2.68 -5.70
N CYS A 132 6.39 1.55 -5.35
CA CYS A 132 5.33 1.52 -4.34
C CYS A 132 5.84 1.91 -2.95
N LEU A 133 7.01 1.39 -2.54
CA LEU A 133 7.65 1.75 -1.28
C LEU A 133 8.02 3.25 -1.24
N GLY A 134 8.53 3.77 -2.38
CA GLY A 134 8.86 5.19 -2.53
C GLY A 134 7.65 6.13 -2.38
N ARG A 135 6.46 5.66 -2.71
CA ARG A 135 5.18 6.34 -2.51
C ARG A 135 4.56 6.13 -1.12
N GLY A 136 5.24 5.40 -0.25
CA GLY A 136 4.78 5.16 1.12
C GLY A 136 3.68 4.11 1.23
N LEU A 137 3.64 3.13 0.33
CA LEU A 137 2.68 2.02 0.37
C LEU A 137 3.29 0.79 1.03
N HIS A 138 2.47 -0.01 1.71
CA HIS A 138 2.81 -1.37 2.10
C HIS A 138 2.82 -2.27 0.87
N VAL A 139 3.73 -3.23 0.80
CA VAL A 139 3.91 -4.07 -0.39
C VAL A 139 3.89 -5.56 -0.06
N TYR A 140 3.04 -6.31 -0.72
CA TYR A 140 3.19 -7.75 -0.89
C TYR A 140 3.68 -8.01 -2.31
N CYS A 141 4.83 -8.65 -2.47
CA CYS A 141 5.41 -8.98 -3.77
C CYS A 141 5.54 -10.50 -3.93
N GLU A 142 5.06 -11.06 -5.03
CA GLU A 142 5.27 -12.48 -5.34
C GLU A 142 6.76 -12.83 -5.51
N LYS A 143 7.01 -14.11 -5.31
CA LYS A 143 8.35 -14.69 -5.52
C LYS A 143 8.61 -14.88 -7.04
N PRO A 144 9.88 -14.81 -7.49
CA PRO A 144 11.04 -14.30 -6.77
C PRO A 144 10.95 -12.77 -6.66
N MET A 145 11.39 -12.22 -5.53
CA MET A 145 11.34 -10.78 -5.28
C MET A 145 12.12 -9.98 -6.31
N THR A 146 13.27 -10.52 -6.72
CA THR A 146 14.21 -9.88 -7.66
C THR A 146 14.89 -10.93 -8.54
N LYS A 147 15.48 -10.51 -9.64
CA LYS A 147 16.26 -11.38 -10.54
C LYS A 147 17.76 -11.28 -10.30
N THR A 148 18.21 -10.18 -9.73
CA THR A 148 19.64 -9.92 -9.50
C THR A 148 19.90 -9.49 -8.06
N VAL A 149 21.17 -9.65 -7.63
CA VAL A 149 21.60 -9.18 -6.31
C VAL A 149 21.52 -7.65 -6.22
N ASN A 150 21.82 -6.92 -7.29
CA ASN A 150 21.73 -5.46 -7.30
C ASN A 150 20.29 -5.00 -7.07
N GLU A 151 19.31 -5.58 -7.75
CA GLU A 151 17.90 -5.30 -7.51
C GLU A 151 17.51 -5.59 -6.05
N ALA A 152 18.02 -6.69 -5.45
CA ALA A 152 17.73 -7.00 -4.06
C ALA A 152 18.27 -5.95 -3.10
N ILE A 153 19.46 -5.41 -3.37
CA ILE A 153 20.04 -4.31 -2.60
C ILE A 153 19.21 -3.03 -2.72
N GLU A 154 18.75 -2.71 -3.94
CA GLU A 154 17.90 -1.54 -4.18
C GLU A 154 16.54 -1.65 -3.48
N VAL A 155 15.89 -2.81 -3.56
CA VAL A 155 14.65 -3.09 -2.84
C VAL A 155 14.85 -2.96 -1.33
N LEU A 156 15.94 -3.54 -0.78
CA LEU A 156 16.26 -3.44 0.64
C LEU A 156 16.42 -1.97 1.09
N ARG A 157 17.15 -1.16 0.32
CA ARG A 157 17.32 0.28 0.60
C ARG A 157 15.99 1.04 0.55
N ALA A 158 15.17 0.77 -0.45
CA ALA A 158 13.84 1.38 -0.59
C ALA A 158 12.94 1.00 0.59
N TRP A 159 12.94 -0.27 1.00
CA TRP A 159 12.18 -0.74 2.16
C TRP A 159 12.64 -0.06 3.46
N GLN A 160 13.94 -0.04 3.75
CA GLN A 160 14.48 0.63 4.94
C GLN A 160 14.12 2.12 5.00
N LYS A 161 14.17 2.81 3.85
CA LYS A 161 13.82 4.23 3.76
C LYS A 161 12.32 4.49 3.93
N SER A 162 11.47 3.58 3.46
CA SER A 162 10.02 3.79 3.43
C SER A 162 9.36 3.70 4.81
N GLY A 163 9.92 2.93 5.74
CA GLY A 163 9.28 2.61 7.02
C GLY A 163 8.01 1.77 6.89
N LYS A 164 7.75 1.19 5.72
CA LYS A 164 6.55 0.40 5.42
C LYS A 164 6.78 -1.09 5.59
N VAL A 165 5.71 -1.84 5.71
CA VAL A 165 5.76 -3.30 5.73
C VAL A 165 5.93 -3.80 4.30
N MET A 166 6.88 -4.71 4.11
CA MET A 166 7.06 -5.45 2.88
C MET A 166 7.10 -6.94 3.18
N GLN A 167 6.36 -7.72 2.41
CA GLN A 167 6.37 -9.18 2.48
C GLN A 167 6.61 -9.78 1.11
N VAL A 168 7.45 -10.80 1.06
CA VAL A 168 7.69 -11.63 -0.14
C VAL A 168 6.87 -12.91 -0.04
N GLY A 169 6.19 -13.27 -1.12
CA GLY A 169 5.31 -14.43 -1.21
C GLY A 169 6.04 -15.76 -1.30
N VAL A 170 6.94 -16.04 -0.37
CA VAL A 170 7.62 -17.35 -0.26
C VAL A 170 6.66 -18.37 0.31
N GLN A 171 6.62 -19.54 -0.33
CA GLN A 171 5.71 -20.64 0.03
C GLN A 171 6.48 -21.87 0.48
#